data_dc5618d41e7c91e9b9c6d10588c1b8ca
#
_entry.id   dc5618d41e7c91e9b9c6d10588c1b8ca
#
_cell.length_a   1.000
_cell.length_b   1.000
_cell.length_c   1.000
_cell.angle_alpha   90.00
_cell.angle_beta   90.00
_cell.angle_gamma   90.00
#
_symmetry.space_group_name_H-M   'P 1'
#
loop_
_entity.id
_entity.type
_entity.pdbx_description
1 polymer ?
#
loop_
_entity_poly.entity_id
_entity_poly.type
_entity_poly.pdbx_seq_one_letter_code
_entity_poly.pdbx_strand_id
1 'polypeptide(L)'
;MDQGAYKAIPLLEVKDRKTSGMVEIEIAKELGDKTNWRKMLKNDIEEVDLLKVRDKVLKKFSKVIEQNKAEVLDVKEYMFEYPVEQYPEKVKSLNFEKTPEIKGKLVGIKGQYLIFEHGVINIRRHQGYEIELDY
;
A
#
# COMPACT_ATOMS: atom_id res chain seq x y z
N MET A 1 -2.50 0.15 3.92
CA MET A 1 -2.96 -1.22 3.58
C MET A 1 -3.37 -1.36 2.14
N ASP A 2 -3.97 -0.36 1.52
CA ASP A 2 -4.34 -0.38 0.09
C ASP A 2 -3.16 -0.70 -0.84
N GLN A 3 -1.95 -0.38 -0.41
CA GLN A 3 -0.70 -0.63 -1.14
C GLN A 3 -0.11 -2.03 -0.88
N GLY A 4 -0.78 -2.88 -0.09
CA GLY A 4 -0.34 -4.24 0.19
C GLY A 4 0.87 -4.35 1.12
N ALA A 5 1.05 -3.39 2.01
CA ALA A 5 2.10 -3.42 3.02
C ALA A 5 1.91 -4.61 3.97
N TYR A 6 2.97 -5.34 4.26
CA TYR A 6 2.95 -6.46 5.21
C TYR A 6 3.32 -6.03 6.64
N LYS A 7 3.97 -4.88 6.78
CA LYS A 7 4.43 -4.35 8.06
C LYS A 7 4.29 -2.82 8.08
N ALA A 8 3.88 -2.26 9.21
CA ALA A 8 3.84 -0.82 9.40
C ALA A 8 4.18 -0.45 10.85
N ILE A 9 4.72 0.76 11.02
CA ILE A 9 4.88 1.40 12.32
C ILE A 9 4.28 2.79 12.27
N PRO A 10 3.59 3.25 13.32
CA PRO A 10 3.13 4.62 13.42
C PRO A 10 4.33 5.56 13.55
N LEU A 11 4.24 6.73 12.96
CA LEU A 11 5.31 7.71 12.98
C LEU A 11 4.94 8.94 13.79
N LEU A 12 3.86 9.61 13.38
CA LEU A 12 3.44 10.91 13.90
C LEU A 12 1.93 10.97 14.08
N GLU A 13 1.48 11.69 15.10
CA GLU A 13 0.13 12.17 15.24
C GLU A 13 0.07 13.67 14.97
N VAL A 14 -0.94 14.10 14.23
CA VAL A 14 -1.17 15.49 13.87
C VAL A 14 -2.62 15.87 14.10
N LYS A 15 -2.88 17.16 14.30
CA LYS A 15 -4.19 17.69 14.70
C LYS A 15 -5.33 17.42 13.69
N ASP A 16 -5.02 17.31 12.39
CA ASP A 16 -6.03 17.18 11.34
C ASP A 16 -5.46 16.53 10.07
N ARG A 17 -6.37 16.09 9.19
CA ARG A 17 -6.04 15.42 7.92
C ARG A 17 -5.25 16.31 6.95
N LYS A 18 -5.49 17.62 6.94
CA LYS A 18 -4.76 18.55 6.08
C LYS A 18 -3.30 18.60 6.48
N THR A 19 -3.03 18.73 7.79
CA THR A 19 -1.69 18.70 8.34
C THR A 19 -0.99 17.36 8.06
N SER A 20 -1.70 16.24 8.17
CA SER A 20 -1.17 14.91 7.80
C SER A 20 -0.70 14.89 6.35
N GLY A 21 -1.53 15.35 5.40
CA GLY A 21 -1.16 15.40 3.99
C GLY A 21 0.04 16.31 3.71
N MET A 22 0.16 17.45 4.40
CA MET A 22 1.32 18.35 4.26
C MET A 22 2.61 17.68 4.73
N VAL A 23 2.58 17.02 5.89
CA VAL A 23 3.74 16.28 6.42
C VAL A 23 4.11 15.10 5.54
N GLU A 24 3.12 14.35 5.04
CA GLU A 24 3.31 13.23 4.12
C GLU A 24 4.02 13.67 2.83
N ILE A 25 3.59 14.77 2.21
CA ILE A 25 4.20 15.31 0.99
C ILE A 25 5.67 15.66 1.22
N GLU A 26 6.01 16.27 2.35
CA GLU A 26 7.40 16.59 2.66
C GLU A 26 8.27 15.35 2.84
N ILE A 27 7.77 14.35 3.58
CA ILE A 27 8.48 13.08 3.80
C ILE A 27 8.62 12.28 2.50
N ALA A 28 7.59 12.27 1.66
CA ALA A 28 7.56 11.53 0.39
C ALA A 28 8.62 12.00 -0.61
N LYS A 29 9.06 13.26 -0.54
CA LYS A 29 10.15 13.78 -1.37
C LYS A 29 11.46 12.99 -1.21
N GLU A 30 11.66 12.39 -0.04
CA GLU A 30 12.89 11.69 0.31
C GLU A 30 12.74 10.16 0.33
N LEU A 31 11.61 9.66 0.82
CA LEU A 31 11.42 8.22 0.95
C LEU A 31 10.87 7.56 -0.31
N GLY A 32 10.26 8.36 -1.18
CA GLY A 32 9.46 7.84 -2.28
C GLY A 32 8.19 7.13 -1.81
N ASP A 33 7.10 7.35 -2.50
CA ASP A 33 5.79 6.79 -2.18
C ASP A 33 5.33 5.71 -3.18
N LYS A 34 6.21 5.34 -4.12
CA LYS A 34 5.87 4.42 -5.20
C LYS A 34 6.13 2.98 -4.82
N THR A 35 5.07 2.26 -4.57
CA THR A 35 5.11 0.81 -4.38
C THR A 35 5.37 0.10 -5.71
N ASN A 36 6.36 -0.80 -5.73
CA ASN A 36 6.50 -1.74 -6.85
C ASN A 36 5.39 -2.80 -6.74
N TRP A 37 4.23 -2.51 -7.31
CA TRP A 37 3.05 -3.35 -7.22
C TRP A 37 3.24 -4.78 -7.77
N ARG A 38 4.15 -4.97 -8.73
CA ARG A 38 4.47 -6.32 -9.25
C ARG A 38 5.22 -7.16 -8.22
N LYS A 39 6.23 -6.58 -7.55
CA LYS A 39 6.93 -7.25 -6.44
C LYS A 39 5.96 -7.52 -5.29
N MET A 40 5.14 -6.54 -4.92
CA MET A 40 4.15 -6.67 -3.87
C MET A 40 3.17 -7.83 -4.13
N LEU A 41 2.66 -7.95 -5.37
CA LEU A 41 1.73 -9.03 -5.75
C LEU A 41 2.39 -10.41 -5.86
N LYS A 42 3.70 -10.49 -6.09
CA LYS A 42 4.46 -11.73 -6.03
C LYS A 42 4.86 -12.12 -4.60
N ASN A 43 4.56 -11.28 -3.64
CA ASN A 43 5.08 -11.38 -2.28
C ASN A 43 6.62 -11.36 -2.19
N ASP A 44 7.25 -10.69 -3.16
CA ASP A 44 8.70 -10.44 -3.18
C ASP A 44 8.99 -9.27 -2.24
N ILE A 45 9.23 -9.62 -0.98
CA ILE A 45 9.37 -8.69 0.14
C ILE A 45 10.86 -8.48 0.42
N GLU A 46 11.31 -7.23 0.33
CA GLU A 46 12.62 -6.84 0.86
C GLU A 46 12.47 -6.50 2.34
N GLU A 47 13.20 -7.19 3.20
CA GLU A 47 13.22 -6.84 4.61
C GLU A 47 13.87 -5.47 4.82
N VAL A 48 13.10 -4.57 5.41
CA VAL A 48 13.56 -3.24 5.77
C VAL A 48 13.46 -3.07 7.28
N ASP A 49 14.54 -2.62 7.88
CA ASP A 49 14.55 -2.22 9.28
C ASP A 49 13.77 -0.91 9.45
N LEU A 50 12.47 -1.03 9.72
CA LEU A 50 11.57 0.12 9.86
C LEU A 50 11.97 1.04 11.00
N LEU A 51 12.60 0.53 12.07
CA LEU A 51 13.05 1.33 13.19
C LEU A 51 14.17 2.27 12.78
N LYS A 52 15.17 1.76 12.05
CA LYS A 52 16.23 2.61 11.50
C LYS A 52 15.71 3.65 10.52
N VAL A 53 14.75 3.27 9.65
CA VAL A 53 14.12 4.22 8.72
C VAL A 53 13.36 5.29 9.51
N ARG A 54 12.58 4.90 10.53
CA ARG A 54 11.87 5.83 11.41
C ARG A 54 12.81 6.85 12.05
N ASP A 55 13.89 6.39 12.67
CA ASP A 55 14.84 7.27 13.34
C ASP A 55 15.50 8.27 12.37
N LYS A 56 15.84 7.80 11.18
CA LYS A 56 16.35 8.66 10.10
C LYS A 56 15.34 9.72 9.68
N VAL A 57 14.08 9.35 9.53
CA VAL A 57 12.98 10.27 9.16
C VAL A 57 12.76 11.30 10.25
N LEU A 58 12.60 10.87 11.51
CA LEU A 58 12.37 11.77 12.63
C LEU A 58 13.51 12.80 12.78
N LYS A 59 14.75 12.35 12.62
CA LYS A 59 15.93 13.25 12.67
C LYS A 59 15.94 14.24 11.50
N LYS A 60 15.71 13.75 10.28
CA LYS A 60 15.78 14.59 9.08
C LYS A 60 14.66 15.62 8.98
N PHE A 61 13.45 15.24 9.40
CA PHE A 61 12.26 16.07 9.32
C PHE A 61 11.87 16.74 10.65
N SER A 62 12.80 16.84 11.62
CA SER A 62 12.54 17.46 12.92
C SER A 62 11.91 18.84 12.84
N LYS A 63 12.36 19.68 11.90
CA LYS A 63 11.80 21.03 11.67
C LYS A 63 10.34 20.98 11.17
N VAL A 64 10.03 20.04 10.26
CA VAL A 64 8.66 19.85 9.74
C VAL A 64 7.73 19.38 10.85
N ILE A 65 8.21 18.46 11.69
CA ILE A 65 7.48 17.93 12.85
C ILE A 65 7.15 19.06 13.82
N GLU A 66 8.14 19.87 14.17
CA GLU A 66 7.99 21.01 15.10
C GLU A 66 7.03 22.07 14.54
N GLN A 67 7.22 22.50 13.27
CA GLN A 67 6.38 23.50 12.62
C GLN A 67 4.90 23.10 12.55
N ASN A 68 4.63 21.81 12.38
CA ASN A 68 3.27 21.26 12.32
C ASN A 68 2.74 20.81 13.70
N LYS A 69 3.51 20.99 14.77
CA LYS A 69 3.18 20.54 16.12
C LYS A 69 2.76 19.06 16.14
N ALA A 70 3.47 18.25 15.34
CA ALA A 70 3.22 16.83 15.26
C ALA A 70 3.86 16.12 16.45
N GLU A 71 3.13 15.18 17.03
CA GLU A 71 3.59 14.36 18.15
C GLU A 71 4.21 13.07 17.62
N VAL A 72 5.39 12.72 18.11
CA VAL A 72 6.05 11.46 17.75
C VAL A 72 5.38 10.34 18.54
N LEU A 73 4.84 9.38 17.82
CA LEU A 73 4.16 8.24 18.43
C LEU A 73 5.14 7.18 18.93
N ASP A 74 4.72 6.43 19.95
CA ASP A 74 5.45 5.27 20.43
C ASP A 74 5.60 4.20 19.37
N VAL A 75 6.67 3.42 19.44
CA VAL A 75 6.91 2.33 18.52
C VAL A 75 5.95 1.18 18.77
N LYS A 76 5.10 0.91 17.77
CA LYS A 76 4.26 -0.26 17.73
C LYS A 76 4.29 -0.86 16.34
N GLU A 77 4.77 -2.08 16.23
CA GLU A 77 4.77 -2.80 14.95
C GLU A 77 3.41 -3.43 14.68
N TYR A 78 2.93 -3.25 13.47
CA TYR A 78 1.72 -3.90 12.96
C TYR A 78 2.12 -4.81 11.80
N MET A 79 1.71 -6.06 11.87
CA MET A 79 1.84 -7.04 10.81
C MET A 79 0.50 -7.22 10.12
N PHE A 80 0.53 -7.37 8.80
CA PHE A 80 -0.67 -7.57 7.99
C PHE A 80 -0.54 -8.83 7.16
N GLU A 81 -1.56 -9.66 7.23
CA GLU A 81 -1.74 -10.82 6.38
C GLU A 81 -2.89 -10.56 5.41
N TYR A 82 -2.80 -11.14 4.23
CA TYR A 82 -3.79 -10.99 3.19
C TYR A 82 -4.38 -12.36 2.85
N PRO A 83 -5.68 -12.45 2.54
CA PRO A 83 -6.30 -13.68 2.11
C PRO A 83 -5.83 -14.04 0.68
N VAL A 84 -4.69 -14.69 0.59
CA VAL A 84 -4.08 -15.12 -0.67
C VAL A 84 -3.72 -16.60 -0.55
N GLU A 85 -4.42 -17.45 -1.31
CA GLU A 85 -4.12 -18.88 -1.39
C GLU A 85 -2.83 -19.12 -2.18
N GLN A 86 -2.64 -18.36 -3.27
CA GLN A 86 -1.50 -18.51 -4.14
C GLN A 86 -1.03 -17.16 -4.71
N TYR A 87 0.23 -16.84 -4.51
CA TYR A 87 0.85 -15.67 -5.13
C TYR A 87 1.26 -15.95 -6.58
N PRO A 88 1.02 -15.02 -7.53
CA PRO A 88 1.34 -15.23 -8.93
C PRO A 88 2.85 -15.17 -9.19
N GLU A 89 3.39 -16.12 -9.94
CA GLU A 89 4.77 -16.07 -10.44
C GLU A 89 4.95 -14.93 -11.46
N LYS A 90 3.95 -14.76 -12.34
CA LYS A 90 3.92 -13.68 -13.34
C LYS A 90 2.70 -12.82 -13.16
N VAL A 91 2.90 -11.52 -12.98
CA VAL A 91 1.80 -10.57 -12.80
C VAL A 91 1.34 -10.03 -14.15
N LYS A 92 0.17 -10.51 -14.61
CA LYS A 92 -0.54 -10.03 -15.79
C LYS A 92 -1.69 -9.13 -15.35
N SER A 93 -1.68 -7.88 -15.78
CA SER A 93 -2.79 -6.94 -15.48
C SER A 93 -3.98 -7.22 -16.37
N LEU A 94 -5.13 -7.45 -15.77
CA LEU A 94 -6.43 -7.52 -16.42
C LEU A 94 -7.09 -6.14 -16.36
N ASN A 95 -7.95 -5.85 -17.35
CA ASN A 95 -8.57 -4.53 -17.48
C ASN A 95 -9.93 -4.66 -18.15
N PHE A 96 -10.98 -4.16 -17.51
CA PHE A 96 -12.35 -4.18 -18.04
C PHE A 96 -12.54 -3.39 -19.34
N GLU A 97 -11.71 -2.35 -19.58
CA GLU A 97 -11.73 -1.62 -20.87
C GLU A 97 -11.35 -2.49 -22.07
N LYS A 98 -10.48 -3.49 -21.86
CA LYS A 98 -10.02 -4.42 -22.91
C LYS A 98 -10.79 -5.73 -22.91
N THR A 99 -11.24 -6.16 -21.76
CA THR A 99 -11.92 -7.44 -21.54
C THR A 99 -13.08 -7.17 -20.58
N PRO A 100 -14.27 -6.79 -21.10
CA PRO A 100 -15.41 -6.42 -20.27
C PRO A 100 -15.87 -7.53 -19.30
N GLU A 101 -15.69 -8.78 -19.69
CA GLU A 101 -15.98 -9.94 -18.87
C GLU A 101 -14.68 -10.67 -18.51
N ILE A 102 -14.44 -10.88 -17.21
CA ILE A 102 -13.27 -11.59 -16.72
C ILE A 102 -13.76 -12.80 -15.92
N LYS A 103 -13.44 -14.00 -16.41
CA LYS A 103 -13.78 -15.27 -15.78
C LYS A 103 -12.51 -15.92 -15.24
N GLY A 104 -12.59 -16.50 -14.05
CA GLY A 104 -11.48 -17.25 -13.46
C GLY A 104 -11.62 -17.45 -11.96
N LYS A 105 -10.85 -18.36 -11.41
CA LYS A 105 -10.82 -18.59 -9.97
C LYS A 105 -10.08 -17.41 -9.28
N LEU A 106 -10.75 -16.79 -8.31
CA LEU A 106 -10.13 -15.82 -7.41
C LEU A 106 -9.26 -16.60 -6.42
N VAL A 107 -7.96 -16.32 -6.40
CA VAL A 107 -6.97 -17.01 -5.53
C VAL A 107 -6.39 -16.08 -4.48
N GLY A 108 -6.79 -14.80 -4.47
CA GLY A 108 -6.38 -13.90 -3.41
C GLY A 108 -6.84 -12.47 -3.56
N ILE A 109 -6.77 -11.75 -2.43
CA ILE A 109 -7.02 -10.33 -2.36
C ILE A 109 -5.85 -9.69 -1.60
N LYS A 110 -5.16 -8.73 -2.22
CA LYS A 110 -4.07 -8.01 -1.58
C LYS A 110 -4.10 -6.52 -1.91
N GLY A 111 -4.27 -5.69 -0.88
CA GLY A 111 -4.45 -4.26 -1.05
C GLY A 111 -5.67 -3.97 -1.95
N GLN A 112 -5.44 -3.23 -3.01
CA GLN A 112 -6.49 -2.87 -3.99
C GLN A 112 -6.61 -3.86 -5.17
N TYR A 113 -6.02 -5.05 -5.06
CA TYR A 113 -5.97 -6.03 -6.14
C TYR A 113 -6.75 -7.29 -5.83
N LEU A 114 -7.55 -7.73 -6.80
CA LEU A 114 -8.06 -9.09 -6.89
C LEU A 114 -7.06 -9.93 -7.70
N ILE A 115 -6.66 -11.06 -7.16
CA ILE A 115 -5.69 -11.98 -7.77
C ILE A 115 -6.44 -13.20 -8.28
N PHE A 116 -6.48 -13.36 -9.59
CA PHE A 116 -7.02 -14.53 -10.25
C PHE A 116 -5.86 -15.44 -10.71
N GLU A 117 -6.14 -16.71 -10.96
CA GLU A 117 -5.14 -17.69 -11.44
C GLU A 117 -4.42 -17.27 -12.74
N HIS A 118 -5.06 -16.44 -13.58
CA HIS A 118 -4.52 -16.02 -14.89
C HIS A 118 -4.17 -14.52 -14.95
N GLY A 119 -4.36 -13.75 -13.88
CA GLY A 119 -4.03 -12.34 -13.84
C GLY A 119 -4.57 -11.60 -12.63
N VAL A 120 -4.37 -10.30 -12.58
CA VAL A 120 -4.74 -9.44 -11.45
C VAL A 120 -5.54 -8.23 -11.92
N ILE A 121 -6.55 -7.82 -11.15
CA ILE A 121 -7.35 -6.61 -11.38
C ILE A 121 -7.05 -5.60 -10.28
N ASN A 122 -6.72 -4.38 -10.66
CA ASN A 122 -6.68 -3.25 -9.75
C ASN A 122 -8.08 -2.62 -9.68
N ILE A 123 -8.82 -2.89 -8.59
CA ILE A 123 -10.18 -2.39 -8.40
C ILE A 123 -10.22 -0.87 -8.34
N ARG A 124 -9.23 -0.22 -7.74
CA ARG A 124 -9.19 1.24 -7.64
C ARG A 124 -9.09 1.93 -9.01
N ARG A 125 -8.48 1.26 -9.99
CA ARG A 125 -8.42 1.76 -11.37
C ARG A 125 -9.78 1.84 -12.03
N HIS A 126 -10.73 1.02 -11.59
CA HIS A 126 -12.09 0.93 -12.12
C HIS A 126 -13.12 1.62 -11.20
N GLN A 127 -12.69 2.61 -10.45
CA GLN A 127 -13.58 3.41 -9.61
C GLN A 127 -14.61 4.15 -10.48
N GLY A 128 -15.88 4.01 -10.14
CA GLY A 128 -17.00 4.57 -10.90
C GLY A 128 -17.59 3.66 -11.98
N TYR A 129 -17.01 2.45 -12.17
CA TYR A 129 -17.63 1.41 -13.01
C TYR A 129 -18.73 0.69 -12.24
N GLU A 130 -19.81 0.38 -12.93
CA GLU A 130 -20.80 -0.59 -12.46
C GLU A 130 -20.29 -1.98 -12.84
N ILE A 131 -20.19 -2.86 -11.85
CA ILE A 131 -19.63 -4.21 -12.01
C ILE A 131 -20.62 -5.22 -11.44
N GLU A 132 -20.95 -6.21 -12.24
CA GLU A 132 -21.72 -7.38 -11.83
C GLU A 132 -20.77 -8.52 -11.46
N LEU A 133 -21.05 -9.21 -10.37
CA LEU A 133 -20.28 -10.35 -9.88
C LEU A 133 -21.14 -11.59 -9.82
N ASP A 134 -20.81 -12.57 -10.67
CA ASP A 134 -21.37 -13.92 -10.63
C ASP A 134 -20.41 -14.86 -9.87
N TYR A 135 -20.96 -15.73 -8.98
CA TYR A 135 -20.17 -16.68 -8.17
C TYR A 135 -20.90 -18.01 -7.95
#